data_f5d10c67880d7396d0ce0c76a62268a5
#
_entry.id   f5d10c67880d7396d0ce0c76a62268a5
#
_cell.length_a   1.000
_cell.length_b   1.000
_cell.length_c   1.000
_cell.angle_alpha   90.00
_cell.angle_beta   90.00
_cell.angle_gamma   90.00
#
_symmetry.space_group_name_H-M   'P 1'
#
loop_
_entity.id
_entity.type
_entity.pdbx_description
1 polymer ?
#
loop_
_entity_poly.entity_id
_entity_poly.type
_entity_poly.pdbx_seq_one_letter_code
_entity_poly.pdbx_strand_id
1 'polypeptide(L)'
;EDVPECLKMPVGATVSKEGDWVVISTPLPNTPAERAGIKAGDQVLEVDGQSAEGWSVQLAVTKIRGPIGSKVTIKVRHKDGKVEVYTISRDKIAVESVSRLPLFGGVLRDSAGDEVKDIAYFRIRSFSRTTPQEVEKALKEMNASGAKGIILDMRSNPGGLLQETIQIADMFLESGQIFYQQDRSGRETGAVARSGMLTNLPIVILQDEF
;
A
#
# COMPACT_ATOMS: atom_id res chain seq x y z
N GLU A 1 17.42 12.10 10.14
CA GLU A 1 16.53 13.23 9.73
C GLU A 1 15.22 12.65 9.31
N ASP A 2 14.16 13.10 10.00
CA ASP A 2 12.86 12.46 10.05
C ASP A 2 12.18 12.38 8.68
N VAL A 3 11.88 11.15 8.26
CA VAL A 3 10.90 10.89 7.21
C VAL A 3 9.55 11.40 7.72
N PRO A 4 8.84 12.30 7.02
CA PRO A 4 7.53 12.74 7.44
C PRO A 4 6.59 11.53 7.50
N GLU A 5 6.19 11.19 8.70
CA GLU A 5 5.25 10.10 9.00
C GLU A 5 3.90 10.40 8.33
N CYS A 6 3.69 9.87 7.14
CA CYS A 6 2.38 9.80 6.51
C CYS A 6 1.52 8.80 7.28
N LEU A 7 0.87 9.25 8.34
CA LEU A 7 -0.02 8.43 9.14
C LEU A 7 -1.34 8.18 8.39
N LYS A 8 -1.70 6.90 8.27
CA LYS A 8 -2.94 6.48 7.61
C LYS A 8 -4.14 6.65 8.54
N MET A 9 -5.14 7.36 8.07
CA MET A 9 -6.41 7.52 8.79
C MET A 9 -7.34 6.33 8.59
N PRO A 10 -8.12 5.92 9.61
CA PRO A 10 -9.04 4.78 9.55
C PRO A 10 -10.28 5.00 8.65
N VAL A 11 -10.35 6.12 7.99
CA VAL A 11 -11.32 6.41 6.91
C VAL A 11 -10.70 6.22 5.52
N GLY A 12 -9.40 5.87 5.45
CA GLY A 12 -8.72 5.58 4.20
C GLY A 12 -8.12 6.80 3.51
N ALA A 13 -7.41 7.63 4.25
CA ALA A 13 -6.61 8.72 3.70
C ALA A 13 -5.24 8.79 4.39
N THR A 14 -4.25 9.31 3.70
CA THR A 14 -2.99 9.75 4.29
C THR A 14 -3.05 11.23 4.58
N VAL A 15 -2.38 11.68 5.62
CA VAL A 15 -2.38 13.07 6.06
C VAL A 15 -0.97 13.56 6.33
N SER A 16 -0.79 14.84 6.14
CA SER A 16 0.42 15.60 6.48
C SER A 16 0.03 16.86 7.27
N LYS A 17 1.02 17.61 7.72
CA LYS A 17 0.79 18.92 8.34
C LYS A 17 1.32 20.02 7.42
N GLU A 18 0.51 21.05 7.17
CA GLU A 18 0.88 22.24 6.43
C GLU A 18 0.49 23.47 7.26
N GLY A 19 1.49 24.17 7.81
CA GLY A 19 1.26 25.26 8.76
C GLY A 19 0.55 24.78 10.01
N ASP A 20 -0.57 25.41 10.34
CA ASP A 20 -1.40 25.04 11.51
C ASP A 20 -2.47 24.00 11.20
N TRP A 21 -2.55 23.51 9.98
CA TRP A 21 -3.60 22.60 9.53
C TRP A 21 -3.10 21.23 9.18
N VAL A 22 -3.93 20.23 9.49
CA VAL A 22 -3.76 18.89 8.95
C VAL A 22 -4.39 18.84 7.57
N VAL A 23 -3.65 18.32 6.59
CA VAL A 23 -4.03 18.26 5.19
C VAL A 23 -4.11 16.82 4.73
N ILE A 24 -5.12 16.49 3.95
CA ILE A 24 -5.25 15.19 3.28
C ILE A 24 -4.20 15.13 2.16
N SER A 25 -3.16 14.30 2.33
CA SER A 25 -2.14 14.10 1.29
C SER A 25 -2.69 13.28 0.14
N THR A 26 -3.35 12.15 0.45
CA THR A 26 -3.97 11.29 -0.56
C THR A 26 -5.10 10.46 0.04
N PRO A 27 -6.34 10.53 -0.49
CA PRO A 27 -7.35 9.52 -0.22
C PRO A 27 -6.90 8.20 -0.85
N LEU A 28 -7.10 7.09 -0.15
CA LEU A 28 -6.75 5.76 -0.65
C LEU A 28 -7.88 5.21 -1.53
N PRO A 29 -7.57 4.51 -2.62
CA PRO A 29 -8.57 3.94 -3.51
C PRO A 29 -9.52 2.98 -2.78
N ASN A 30 -10.80 3.01 -3.21
CA ASN A 30 -11.87 2.15 -2.69
C ASN A 30 -12.15 2.31 -1.18
N THR A 31 -11.81 3.45 -0.60
CA THR A 31 -11.99 3.72 0.83
C THR A 31 -13.20 4.63 1.12
N PRO A 32 -13.68 4.66 2.37
CA PRO A 32 -14.75 5.58 2.77
C PRO A 32 -14.44 7.06 2.50
N ALA A 33 -13.20 7.50 2.65
CA ALA A 33 -12.80 8.89 2.39
C ALA A 33 -12.94 9.25 0.90
N GLU A 34 -12.45 8.38 0.01
CA GLU A 34 -12.58 8.58 -1.43
C GLU A 34 -14.05 8.56 -1.87
N ARG A 35 -14.83 7.56 -1.42
CA ARG A 35 -16.27 7.47 -1.72
C ARG A 35 -17.06 8.66 -1.22
N ALA A 36 -16.65 9.29 -0.13
CA ALA A 36 -17.26 10.51 0.37
C ALA A 36 -16.94 11.75 -0.45
N GLY A 37 -15.89 11.73 -1.29
CA GLY A 37 -15.48 12.85 -2.13
C GLY A 37 -14.35 13.70 -1.54
N ILE A 38 -13.68 13.24 -0.49
CA ILE A 38 -12.47 13.89 0.05
C ILE A 38 -11.36 13.82 -1.01
N LYS A 39 -10.63 14.93 -1.17
CA LYS A 39 -9.60 15.10 -2.20
C LYS A 39 -8.21 15.36 -1.60
N ALA A 40 -7.18 15.11 -2.40
CA ALA A 40 -5.82 15.49 -2.05
C ALA A 40 -5.68 17.02 -1.96
N GLY A 41 -5.10 17.49 -0.87
CA GLY A 41 -4.93 18.89 -0.55
C GLY A 41 -6.09 19.51 0.27
N ASP A 42 -7.09 18.73 0.66
CA ASP A 42 -8.15 19.20 1.55
C ASP A 42 -7.60 19.47 2.95
N GLN A 43 -7.85 20.65 3.47
CA GLN A 43 -7.52 21.01 4.84
C GLN A 43 -8.62 20.54 5.79
N VAL A 44 -8.26 19.83 6.84
CA VAL A 44 -9.19 19.40 7.89
C VAL A 44 -9.43 20.56 8.85
N LEU A 45 -10.64 21.12 8.83
CA LEU A 45 -11.03 22.26 9.68
C LEU A 45 -11.61 21.79 11.02
N GLU A 46 -12.46 20.77 11.00
CA GLU A 46 -13.13 20.24 12.20
C GLU A 46 -13.28 18.72 12.10
N VAL A 47 -13.26 18.05 13.25
CA VAL A 47 -13.59 16.63 13.39
C VAL A 47 -14.59 16.49 14.54
N ASP A 48 -15.76 15.94 14.25
CA ASP A 48 -16.89 15.79 15.19
C ASP A 48 -17.21 17.13 15.94
N GLY A 49 -17.18 18.25 15.21
CA GLY A 49 -17.43 19.60 15.71
C GLY A 49 -16.29 20.24 16.50
N GLN A 50 -15.14 19.57 16.65
CA GLN A 50 -13.96 20.12 17.29
C GLN A 50 -13.02 20.73 16.24
N SER A 51 -12.57 21.99 16.45
CA SER A 51 -11.58 22.62 15.59
C SER A 51 -10.29 21.82 15.53
N ALA A 52 -9.78 21.58 14.33
CA ALA A 52 -8.53 20.87 14.09
C ALA A 52 -7.32 21.82 13.93
N GLU A 53 -7.52 23.14 14.17
CA GLU A 53 -6.45 24.13 14.11
C GLU A 53 -5.36 23.80 15.14
N GLY A 54 -4.12 23.83 14.72
CA GLY A 54 -2.96 23.53 15.56
C GLY A 54 -2.75 22.06 15.90
N TRP A 55 -3.63 21.16 15.46
CA TRP A 55 -3.47 19.72 15.75
C TRP A 55 -2.19 19.16 15.12
N SER A 56 -1.58 18.23 15.85
CA SER A 56 -0.58 17.35 15.24
C SER A 56 -1.28 16.30 14.37
N VAL A 57 -0.54 15.73 13.41
CA VAL A 57 -1.03 14.62 12.58
C VAL A 57 -1.51 13.45 13.44
N GLN A 58 -0.76 13.12 14.52
CA GLN A 58 -1.12 12.04 15.44
C GLN A 58 -2.43 12.30 16.18
N LEU A 59 -2.64 13.55 16.62
CA LEU A 59 -3.88 13.93 17.29
C LEU A 59 -5.07 13.80 16.33
N ALA A 60 -4.94 14.31 15.10
CA ALA A 60 -5.98 14.18 14.07
C ALA A 60 -6.31 12.71 13.78
N VAL A 61 -5.29 11.88 13.58
CA VAL A 61 -5.49 10.44 13.38
C VAL A 61 -6.22 9.79 14.57
N THR A 62 -5.85 10.16 15.80
CA THR A 62 -6.51 9.64 17.02
C THR A 62 -7.98 10.07 17.09
N LYS A 63 -8.29 11.32 16.77
CA LYS A 63 -9.66 11.86 16.77
C LYS A 63 -10.54 11.24 15.67
N ILE A 64 -9.96 10.96 14.52
CA ILE A 64 -10.67 10.35 13.41
C ILE A 64 -10.84 8.83 13.61
N ARG A 65 -9.94 8.19 14.37
CA ARG A 65 -10.07 6.78 14.75
C ARG A 65 -11.33 6.51 15.56
N GLY A 66 -11.81 5.28 15.47
CA GLY A 66 -12.93 4.78 16.25
C GLY A 66 -13.35 3.37 15.83
N PRO A 67 -14.36 2.78 16.45
CA PRO A 67 -14.85 1.44 16.14
C PRO A 67 -15.32 1.35 14.68
N ILE A 68 -15.08 0.20 14.05
CA ILE A 68 -15.60 -0.10 12.72
C ILE A 68 -17.13 0.04 12.72
N GLY A 69 -17.69 0.64 11.67
CA GLY A 69 -19.11 0.93 11.52
C GLY A 69 -19.58 2.22 12.22
N SER A 70 -18.78 2.80 13.14
CA SER A 70 -19.11 4.11 13.70
C SER A 70 -18.88 5.23 12.68
N LYS A 71 -19.54 6.36 12.89
CA LYS A 71 -19.42 7.52 11.99
C LYS A 71 -18.46 8.57 12.58
N VAL A 72 -17.81 9.32 11.70
CA VAL A 72 -17.07 10.53 12.01
C VAL A 72 -17.52 11.63 11.06
N THR A 73 -17.68 12.84 11.57
CA THR A 73 -17.97 14.02 10.76
C THR A 73 -16.70 14.83 10.59
N ILE A 74 -16.29 15.07 9.34
CA ILE A 74 -15.08 15.82 9.02
C ILE A 74 -15.50 17.02 8.16
N LYS A 75 -15.14 18.21 8.60
CA LYS A 75 -15.29 19.44 7.83
C LYS A 75 -13.97 19.78 7.18
N VAL A 76 -13.97 19.97 5.89
CA VAL A 76 -12.76 20.27 5.14
C VAL A 76 -12.91 21.55 4.33
N ARG A 77 -11.77 22.17 4.01
CA ARG A 77 -11.65 23.22 3.01
C ARG A 77 -10.87 22.68 1.82
N HIS A 78 -11.49 22.67 0.67
CA HIS A 78 -10.87 22.31 -0.60
C HIS A 78 -9.88 23.37 -1.08
N LYS A 79 -9.01 23.01 -2.03
CA LYS A 79 -8.04 23.93 -2.64
C LYS A 79 -8.67 25.15 -3.34
N ASP A 80 -9.91 25.02 -3.80
CA ASP A 80 -10.70 26.10 -4.38
C ASP A 80 -11.36 27.03 -3.34
N GLY A 81 -11.13 26.77 -2.04
CA GLY A 81 -11.68 27.51 -0.92
C GLY A 81 -13.07 27.05 -0.47
N LYS A 82 -13.73 26.15 -1.19
CA LYS A 82 -15.05 25.63 -0.81
C LYS A 82 -14.93 24.82 0.48
N VAL A 83 -15.89 25.02 1.39
CA VAL A 83 -15.96 24.26 2.65
C VAL A 83 -17.09 23.24 2.56
N GLU A 84 -16.79 22.00 2.86
CA GLU A 84 -17.76 20.90 2.87
C GLU A 84 -17.66 20.08 4.15
N VAL A 85 -18.78 19.44 4.50
CA VAL A 85 -18.88 18.56 5.68
C VAL A 85 -19.21 17.16 5.21
N TYR A 86 -18.37 16.18 5.59
CA TYR A 86 -18.51 14.79 5.25
C TYR A 86 -18.80 13.96 6.48
N THR A 87 -19.83 13.13 6.44
CA THR A 87 -20.08 12.10 7.47
C THR A 87 -19.66 10.75 6.90
N ILE A 88 -18.59 10.19 7.45
CA ILE A 88 -17.92 9.00 6.93
C ILE A 88 -18.08 7.86 7.93
N SER A 89 -18.55 6.71 7.45
CA SER A 89 -18.54 5.48 8.26
C SER A 89 -17.13 4.90 8.30
N ARG A 90 -16.63 4.62 9.49
CA ARG A 90 -15.32 3.97 9.66
C ARG A 90 -15.38 2.52 9.20
N ASP A 91 -14.42 2.11 8.42
CA ASP A 91 -14.34 0.78 7.85
C ASP A 91 -12.96 0.17 8.06
N LYS A 92 -12.86 -1.15 7.91
CA LYS A 92 -11.58 -1.81 7.85
C LYS A 92 -10.90 -1.42 6.54
N ILE A 93 -9.92 -0.53 6.62
CA ILE A 93 -9.15 -0.14 5.44
C ILE A 93 -8.20 -1.28 5.10
N ALA A 94 -8.55 -2.05 4.08
CA ALA A 94 -7.63 -2.98 3.46
C ALA A 94 -6.62 -2.17 2.64
N VAL A 95 -5.44 -1.97 3.20
CA VAL A 95 -4.33 -1.41 2.43
C VAL A 95 -3.76 -2.54 1.62
N GLU A 96 -4.02 -2.54 0.31
CA GLU A 96 -3.38 -3.49 -0.59
C GLU A 96 -1.86 -3.36 -0.48
N SER A 97 -1.20 -4.44 -0.13
CA SER A 97 0.25 -4.53 -0.06
C SER A 97 0.87 -4.75 -1.44
N VAL A 98 0.05 -5.19 -2.40
CA VAL A 98 0.43 -5.36 -3.80
C VAL A 98 -0.26 -4.32 -4.66
N SER A 99 0.51 -3.61 -5.45
CA SER A 99 -0.01 -2.67 -6.45
C SER A 99 0.46 -3.06 -7.85
N ARG A 100 -0.42 -2.92 -8.83
CA ARG A 100 -0.18 -3.25 -10.24
C ARG A 100 -0.25 -1.99 -11.10
N LEU A 101 0.36 -1.98 -12.27
CA LEU A 101 0.08 -0.93 -13.24
C LEU A 101 -1.29 -1.19 -13.90
N PRO A 102 -2.04 -0.14 -14.19
CA PRO A 102 -1.67 1.26 -13.97
C PRO A 102 -2.05 1.74 -12.57
N LEU A 103 -1.05 2.03 -11.74
CA LEU A 103 -1.26 2.93 -10.63
C LEU A 103 -1.44 4.34 -11.21
N PHE A 104 -2.55 5.00 -10.92
CA PHE A 104 -2.82 6.36 -11.40
C PHE A 104 -2.85 6.51 -12.94
N GLY A 105 -3.26 5.48 -13.68
CA GLY A 105 -3.29 5.53 -15.15
C GLY A 105 -1.90 5.45 -15.81
N GLY A 106 -0.85 5.08 -15.05
CA GLY A 106 0.49 4.92 -15.58
C GLY A 106 0.61 3.71 -16.50
N VAL A 107 1.35 3.85 -17.60
CA VAL A 107 1.76 2.77 -18.47
C VAL A 107 3.26 2.57 -18.35
N LEU A 108 3.70 1.31 -18.46
CA LEU A 108 5.12 1.00 -18.56
C LEU A 108 5.64 1.53 -19.90
N ARG A 109 6.75 2.26 -19.86
CA ARG A 109 7.40 2.81 -21.05
C ARG A 109 8.85 2.42 -21.07
N ASP A 110 9.38 2.23 -22.27
CA ASP A 110 10.81 2.03 -22.48
C ASP A 110 11.61 3.35 -22.47
N SER A 111 12.90 3.29 -22.71
CA SER A 111 13.78 4.45 -22.75
C SER A 111 13.50 5.40 -23.92
N ALA A 112 12.82 4.96 -24.95
CA ALA A 112 12.38 5.77 -26.08
C ALA A 112 11.03 6.46 -25.82
N GLY A 113 10.34 6.06 -24.73
CA GLY A 113 9.04 6.57 -24.36
C GLY A 113 7.87 5.75 -24.93
N ASP A 114 8.16 4.65 -25.62
CA ASP A 114 7.16 3.77 -26.20
C ASP A 114 6.50 2.87 -25.14
N GLU A 115 5.21 2.59 -25.30
CA GLU A 115 4.46 1.76 -24.38
C GLU A 115 4.89 0.30 -24.48
N VAL A 116 5.29 -0.29 -23.34
CA VAL A 116 5.65 -1.71 -23.21
C VAL A 116 4.43 -2.49 -22.71
N LYS A 117 3.89 -3.38 -23.55
CA LYS A 117 2.65 -4.13 -23.28
C LYS A 117 2.88 -5.58 -22.89
N ASP A 118 4.04 -6.12 -23.19
CA ASP A 118 4.38 -7.53 -22.99
C ASP A 118 5.20 -7.78 -21.72
N ILE A 119 5.41 -6.75 -20.91
CA ILE A 119 6.02 -6.86 -19.58
C ILE A 119 4.99 -6.49 -18.52
N ALA A 120 4.75 -7.39 -17.59
CA ALA A 120 3.91 -7.13 -16.44
C ALA A 120 4.73 -6.45 -15.32
N TYR A 121 4.07 -5.59 -14.56
CA TYR A 121 4.67 -4.94 -13.39
C TYR A 121 3.76 -5.07 -12.19
N PHE A 122 4.35 -5.40 -11.04
CA PHE A 122 3.70 -5.20 -9.75
C PHE A 122 4.71 -4.86 -8.66
N ARG A 123 4.23 -4.19 -7.64
CA ARG A 123 5.01 -3.77 -6.50
C ARG A 123 4.48 -4.42 -5.23
N ILE A 124 5.36 -4.97 -4.40
CA ILE A 124 5.05 -5.40 -3.04
C ILE A 124 5.60 -4.35 -2.07
N ARG A 125 4.69 -3.71 -1.33
CA ARG A 125 5.05 -2.63 -0.39
C ARG A 125 5.44 -3.14 0.99
N SER A 126 4.91 -4.29 1.40
CA SER A 126 5.20 -4.94 2.67
C SER A 126 4.62 -6.36 2.67
N PHE A 127 5.07 -7.21 3.58
CA PHE A 127 4.56 -8.57 3.72
C PHE A 127 3.55 -8.65 4.87
N SER A 128 2.28 -8.50 4.57
CA SER A 128 1.13 -8.61 5.47
C SER A 128 0.41 -9.94 5.26
N ARG A 129 -0.54 -10.27 6.14
CA ARG A 129 -1.33 -11.52 6.04
C ARG A 129 -2.12 -11.66 4.74
N THR A 130 -2.43 -10.58 4.04
CA THR A 130 -3.18 -10.59 2.78
C THR A 130 -2.27 -10.60 1.56
N THR A 131 -0.98 -10.30 1.73
CA THR A 131 -0.02 -10.17 0.62
C THR A 131 0.09 -11.45 -0.23
N PRO A 132 0.11 -12.69 0.33
CA PRO A 132 0.17 -13.89 -0.49
C PRO A 132 -1.00 -14.01 -1.48
N GLN A 133 -2.24 -13.75 -1.01
CA GLN A 133 -3.43 -13.81 -1.85
C GLN A 133 -3.42 -12.71 -2.93
N GLU A 134 -2.92 -11.53 -2.58
CA GLU A 134 -2.81 -10.41 -3.52
C GLU A 134 -1.76 -10.70 -4.61
N VAL A 135 -0.61 -11.30 -4.25
CA VAL A 135 0.43 -11.74 -5.19
C VAL A 135 -0.06 -12.87 -6.08
N GLU A 136 -0.70 -13.90 -5.50
CA GLU A 136 -1.28 -15.01 -6.26
C GLU A 136 -2.27 -14.50 -7.32
N LYS A 137 -3.15 -13.60 -6.95
CA LYS A 137 -4.11 -12.97 -7.87
C LYS A 137 -3.37 -12.19 -8.97
N ALA A 138 -2.35 -11.40 -8.60
CA ALA A 138 -1.56 -10.64 -9.57
C ALA A 138 -0.87 -11.56 -10.59
N LEU A 139 -0.23 -12.63 -10.13
CA LEU A 139 0.46 -13.59 -11.00
C LEU A 139 -0.51 -14.31 -11.96
N LYS A 140 -1.68 -14.72 -11.47
CA LYS A 140 -2.71 -15.33 -12.33
C LYS A 140 -3.17 -14.39 -13.44
N GLU A 141 -3.42 -13.13 -13.12
CA GLU A 141 -3.81 -12.10 -14.10
C GLU A 141 -2.69 -11.83 -15.10
N MET A 142 -1.43 -11.76 -14.66
CA MET A 142 -0.27 -11.54 -15.52
C MET A 142 -0.04 -12.70 -16.48
N ASN A 143 -0.12 -13.93 -15.99
CA ASN A 143 -0.03 -15.11 -16.85
C ASN A 143 -1.15 -15.13 -17.92
N ALA A 144 -2.37 -14.71 -17.54
CA ALA A 144 -3.50 -14.65 -18.46
C ALA A 144 -3.40 -13.50 -19.47
N SER A 145 -2.64 -12.43 -19.17
CA SER A 145 -2.48 -11.28 -20.06
C SER A 145 -1.56 -11.50 -21.25
N GLY A 146 -0.82 -12.62 -21.27
CA GLY A 146 0.18 -12.91 -22.29
C GLY A 146 1.50 -12.18 -22.09
N ALA A 147 1.78 -11.72 -20.88
CA ALA A 147 3.07 -11.13 -20.53
C ALA A 147 4.21 -12.10 -20.78
N LYS A 148 5.35 -11.60 -21.26
CA LYS A 148 6.58 -12.34 -21.53
C LYS A 148 7.61 -12.22 -20.41
N GLY A 149 7.40 -11.35 -19.45
CA GLY A 149 8.26 -11.14 -18.32
C GLY A 149 7.59 -10.29 -17.24
N ILE A 150 8.19 -10.27 -16.06
CA ILE A 150 7.66 -9.58 -14.88
C ILE A 150 8.72 -8.64 -14.31
N ILE A 151 8.32 -7.43 -13.97
CA ILE A 151 9.05 -6.53 -13.08
C ILE A 151 8.39 -6.59 -11.71
N LEU A 152 9.11 -7.11 -10.72
CA LEU A 152 8.73 -7.11 -9.32
C LEU A 152 9.44 -5.95 -8.62
N ASP A 153 8.70 -4.94 -8.22
CA ASP A 153 9.25 -3.78 -7.51
C ASP A 153 9.10 -3.95 -5.99
N MET A 154 10.22 -4.04 -5.32
CA MET A 154 10.33 -4.14 -3.86
C MET A 154 11.02 -2.93 -3.23
N ARG A 155 11.23 -1.86 -3.96
CA ARG A 155 11.85 -0.65 -3.44
C ARG A 155 11.03 -0.05 -2.31
N SER A 156 11.72 0.39 -1.24
CA SER A 156 11.12 0.91 0.00
C SER A 156 10.17 -0.09 0.68
N ASN A 157 10.45 -1.40 0.55
CA ASN A 157 9.73 -2.45 1.26
C ASN A 157 10.46 -2.74 2.59
N PRO A 158 9.89 -2.41 3.76
CA PRO A 158 10.53 -2.63 5.05
C PRO A 158 10.49 -4.10 5.51
N GLY A 159 10.03 -5.02 4.67
CA GLY A 159 9.81 -6.42 5.04
C GLY A 159 8.40 -6.68 5.57
N GLY A 160 8.30 -7.59 6.54
CA GLY A 160 7.01 -7.96 7.15
C GLY A 160 7.02 -9.36 7.76
N LEU A 161 5.91 -10.08 7.60
CA LEU A 161 5.71 -11.39 8.20
C LEU A 161 6.48 -12.48 7.45
N LEU A 162 7.32 -13.22 8.17
CA LEU A 162 8.20 -14.24 7.58
C LEU A 162 7.43 -15.36 6.87
N GLN A 163 6.33 -15.84 7.45
CA GLN A 163 5.54 -16.93 6.87
C GLN A 163 4.92 -16.53 5.52
N GLU A 164 4.44 -15.33 5.43
CA GLU A 164 3.87 -14.74 4.22
C GLU A 164 4.96 -14.51 3.16
N THR A 165 6.16 -14.11 3.57
CA THR A 165 7.31 -14.01 2.66
C THR A 165 7.69 -15.36 2.07
N ILE A 166 7.71 -16.43 2.90
CA ILE A 166 7.97 -17.80 2.46
C ILE A 166 6.91 -18.26 1.45
N GLN A 167 5.63 -18.03 1.74
CA GLN A 167 4.54 -18.40 0.83
C GLN A 167 4.67 -17.69 -0.53
N ILE A 168 5.06 -16.42 -0.51
CA ILE A 168 5.25 -15.65 -1.75
C ILE A 168 6.47 -16.16 -2.51
N ALA A 169 7.59 -16.41 -1.84
CA ALA A 169 8.79 -16.96 -2.50
C ALA A 169 8.51 -18.33 -3.15
N ASP A 170 7.71 -19.16 -2.50
CA ASP A 170 7.28 -20.48 -3.03
C ASP A 170 6.52 -20.36 -4.37
N MET A 171 5.80 -19.24 -4.60
CA MET A 171 5.09 -19.00 -5.88
C MET A 171 6.03 -18.76 -7.07
N PHE A 172 7.30 -18.48 -6.81
CA PHE A 172 8.32 -18.21 -7.85
C PHE A 172 9.36 -19.31 -7.98
N LEU A 173 9.34 -20.30 -7.09
CA LEU A 173 10.38 -21.35 -7.02
C LEU A 173 9.74 -22.73 -7.19
N GLU A 174 10.27 -23.51 -8.13
CA GLU A 174 9.86 -24.91 -8.31
C GLU A 174 10.39 -25.79 -7.18
N SER A 175 11.62 -25.53 -6.73
CA SER A 175 12.30 -26.30 -5.69
C SER A 175 13.48 -25.51 -5.12
N GLY A 176 14.06 -26.01 -4.04
CA GLY A 176 15.28 -25.47 -3.45
C GLY A 176 15.04 -24.72 -2.15
N GLN A 177 16.11 -24.16 -1.63
CA GLN A 177 16.13 -23.44 -0.36
C GLN A 177 15.63 -22.02 -0.56
N ILE A 178 14.59 -21.62 0.19
CA ILE A 178 14.10 -20.23 0.21
C ILE A 178 15.01 -19.38 1.10
N PHE A 179 15.23 -19.83 2.35
CA PHE A 179 16.19 -19.25 3.26
C PHE A 179 16.59 -20.27 4.34
N TYR A 180 17.69 -19.98 5.01
CA TYR A 180 18.05 -20.62 6.28
C TYR A 180 18.53 -19.57 7.27
N GLN A 181 18.37 -19.87 8.54
CA GLN A 181 18.92 -19.07 9.65
C GLN A 181 19.62 -20.00 10.62
N GLN A 182 20.72 -19.52 11.19
CA GLN A 182 21.49 -20.23 12.21
C GLN A 182 21.40 -19.46 13.51
N ASP A 183 21.06 -20.15 14.59
CA ASP A 183 21.07 -19.56 15.92
C ASP A 183 22.49 -19.53 16.51
N ARG A 184 22.64 -18.94 17.69
CA ARG A 184 23.95 -18.83 18.38
C ARG A 184 24.55 -20.17 18.79
N SER A 185 23.75 -21.25 18.86
CA SER A 185 24.20 -22.61 19.15
C SER A 185 24.65 -23.38 17.89
N GLY A 186 24.54 -22.77 16.71
CA GLY A 186 24.84 -23.38 15.44
C GLY A 186 23.69 -24.19 14.85
N ARG A 187 22.50 -24.18 15.46
CA ARG A 187 21.34 -24.89 14.94
C ARG A 187 20.74 -24.12 13.77
N GLU A 188 20.62 -24.83 12.65
CA GLU A 188 20.00 -24.30 11.43
C GLU A 188 18.51 -24.61 11.37
N THR A 189 17.75 -23.62 10.97
CA THR A 189 16.33 -23.72 10.62
C THR A 189 16.08 -22.96 9.33
N GLY A 190 15.08 -23.36 8.54
CA GLY A 190 14.81 -22.67 7.28
C GLY A 190 13.54 -23.14 6.61
N ALA A 191 13.32 -22.68 5.39
CA ALA A 191 12.21 -23.06 4.55
C ALA A 191 12.70 -23.46 3.15
N VAL A 192 12.05 -24.48 2.59
CA VAL A 192 12.28 -24.96 1.23
C VAL A 192 11.03 -24.74 0.39
N ALA A 193 11.19 -24.55 -0.89
CA ALA A 193 10.07 -24.46 -1.84
C ALA A 193 9.32 -25.79 -1.90
N ARG A 194 7.99 -25.71 -1.99
CA ARG A 194 7.06 -26.86 -1.93
C ARG A 194 6.33 -27.10 -3.23
N SER A 195 6.93 -26.74 -4.36
CA SER A 195 6.32 -26.89 -5.70
C SER A 195 5.08 -26.01 -5.90
N GLY A 196 5.03 -24.86 -5.24
CA GLY A 196 3.95 -23.88 -5.36
C GLY A 196 4.09 -22.89 -6.51
N MET A 197 5.08 -23.08 -7.41
CA MET A 197 5.40 -22.14 -8.47
C MET A 197 4.19 -21.84 -9.36
N LEU A 198 3.86 -20.55 -9.46
CA LEU A 198 2.71 -20.04 -10.22
C LEU A 198 3.09 -19.40 -11.55
N THR A 199 4.36 -19.09 -11.75
CA THR A 199 4.86 -18.51 -12.99
C THR A 199 6.28 -18.97 -13.29
N ASN A 200 6.57 -19.19 -14.56
CA ASN A 200 7.91 -19.46 -15.09
C ASN A 200 8.42 -18.30 -15.97
N LEU A 201 7.72 -17.17 -15.95
CA LEU A 201 8.14 -15.99 -16.69
C LEU A 201 9.46 -15.45 -16.13
N PRO A 202 10.35 -14.92 -16.97
CA PRO A 202 11.53 -14.19 -16.50
C PRO A 202 11.12 -13.05 -15.58
N ILE A 203 11.85 -12.87 -14.48
CA ILE A 203 11.55 -11.85 -13.46
C ILE A 203 12.77 -10.96 -13.25
N VAL A 204 12.54 -9.66 -13.27
CA VAL A 204 13.49 -8.65 -12.80
C VAL A 204 12.98 -8.08 -11.48
N ILE A 205 13.81 -8.12 -10.46
CA ILE A 205 13.49 -7.56 -9.14
C ILE A 205 14.16 -6.21 -8.99
N LEU A 206 13.37 -5.19 -8.72
CA LEU A 206 13.87 -3.87 -8.33
C LEU A 206 13.89 -3.78 -6.81
N GLN A 207 15.04 -3.47 -6.25
CA GLN A 207 15.20 -3.23 -4.82
C GLN A 207 16.11 -2.03 -4.59
N ASP A 208 16.00 -1.41 -3.44
CA ASP A 208 16.87 -0.36 -2.93
C ASP A 208 17.55 -0.84 -1.64
N GLU A 209 18.26 0.05 -0.98
CA GLU A 209 19.05 -0.22 0.22
C GLU A 209 18.22 -0.20 1.53
N PHE A 210 16.90 -0.20 1.45
CA PHE A 210 15.99 -0.20 2.59
C PHE A 210 15.32 -1.56 2.79
#